data_374629a4582db200a49d0985406d9085
#
_entry.id   374629a4582db200a49d0985406d9085
#
_cell.length_a   1.000
_cell.length_b   1.000
_cell.length_c   1.000
_cell.angle_alpha   90.00
_cell.angle_beta   90.00
_cell.angle_gamma   90.00
#
_symmetry.space_group_name_H-M   'P 1'
#
loop_
_entity.id
_entity.type
_entity.pdbx_description
1 polymer ?
#
loop_
_entity_poly.entity_id
_entity_poly.type
_entity_poly.pdbx_seq_one_letter_code
_entity_poly.pdbx_strand_id
1 'polypeptide(L)'
;MRRTVLIALATVLTGFTLGAAPATAASLGKYEVFGVEDGDMLKMRGGPGTGFIVIVGLPNATVLRVRSCQQTGGTRWCKVSLDRAPGLKGYVSWAYLRKL
;
A
#
# COMPACT_ATOMS: atom_id res chain seq x y z
N MET A 1 35.86 40.48 -7.01
CA MET A 1 35.70 40.02 -6.87
C MET A 1 35.15 39.21 -6.51
N ARG A 2 35.20 39.15 -6.59
CA ARG A 2 34.81 38.39 -6.42
C ARG A 2 34.08 37.55 -6.04
N ARG A 3 34.08 37.62 -6.10
CA ARG A 3 33.58 36.86 -5.83
C ARG A 3 32.73 36.13 -5.54
N THR A 4 32.74 36.25 -5.65
CA THR A 4 32.12 35.49 -5.42
C THR A 4 31.34 34.82 -5.28
N VAL A 5 31.29 34.88 -5.61
CA VAL A 5 30.70 34.12 -5.65
C VAL A 5 30.06 33.31 -5.40
N LEU A 6 30.12 33.29 -5.64
CA LEU A 6 29.65 32.38 -5.60
C LEU A 6 28.98 31.64 -5.13
N ILE A 7 29.00 31.82 -5.29
CA ILE A 7 28.51 31.03 -5.03
C ILE A 7 27.71 30.37 -4.76
N ALA A 8 27.67 30.53 -5.03
CA ALA A 8 26.97 29.89 -4.98
C ALA A 8 26.36 29.14 -4.87
N LEU A 9 26.27 29.00 -5.05
CA LEU A 9 25.72 28.09 -5.10
C LEU A 9 25.21 27.32 -4.77
N ALA A 10 25.41 27.56 -5.00
CA ALA A 10 24.99 26.67 -4.89
C ALA A 10 24.34 25.99 -4.42
N THR A 11 24.24 26.14 -4.41
CA THR A 11 23.70 25.44 -4.08
C THR A 11 22.87 24.80 -3.83
N VAL A 12 22.72 24.88 -4.17
CA VAL A 12 22.06 24.27 -4.10
C VAL A 12 21.49 23.48 -3.97
N LEU A 13 21.58 23.45 -4.25
CA LEU A 13 21.18 22.65 -4.26
C LEU A 13 20.79 21.86 -3.81
N THR A 14 20.78 21.94 -3.90
CA THR A 14 20.51 21.22 -3.55
C THR A 14 19.73 20.67 -3.06
N GLY A 15 19.59 20.69 -3.10
CA GLY A 15 18.97 20.19 -2.88
C GLY A 15 18.10 19.72 -2.72
N PHE A 16 18.07 19.58 -3.05
CA PHE A 16 17.37 19.04 -3.09
C PHE A 16 16.85 18.28 -2.96
N THR A 17 16.85 18.17 -3.25
CA THR A 17 16.56 17.50 -3.21
C THR A 17 15.97 16.79 -2.72
N LEU A 18 15.96 16.65 -2.65
CA LEU A 18 15.55 16.06 -2.22
C LEU A 18 14.72 15.44 -2.04
N GLY A 19 14.55 15.32 -2.19
CA GLY A 19 13.85 14.88 -2.23
C GLY A 19 13.21 14.06 -2.16
N ALA A 20 13.23 13.65 -2.28
CA ALA A 20 12.67 12.82 -2.40
C ALA A 20 12.03 12.02 -1.80
N ALA A 21 11.75 11.74 -1.63
CA ALA A 21 11.15 11.09 -1.28
C ALA A 21 10.42 10.42 -1.10
N PRO A 22 10.27 10.16 -0.92
CA PRO A 22 9.77 9.26 -0.77
C PRO A 22 8.70 8.86 -0.72
N ALA A 23 8.53 8.93 -1.02
CA ALA A 23 7.51 8.61 -1.23
C ALA A 23 6.97 7.57 -0.91
N THR A 24 7.39 7.06 -0.79
CA THR A 24 7.12 6.06 -0.47
C THR A 24 6.19 5.77 0.36
N ALA A 25 6.02 6.19 1.17
CA ALA A 25 5.16 5.79 2.05
C ALA A 25 3.81 5.97 1.68
N ALA A 26 3.58 6.29 0.57
CA ALA A 26 2.28 6.56 0.14
C ALA A 26 1.40 5.35 0.33
N SER A 27 0.38 5.50 1.07
CA SER A 27 -0.66 4.53 1.23
C SER A 27 -1.82 4.95 0.33
N LEU A 28 -2.54 3.99 -0.22
CA LEU A 28 -3.72 4.29 -1.02
C LEU A 28 -4.94 4.63 -0.16
N GLY A 29 -4.81 4.54 1.15
CA GLY A 29 -5.86 4.90 2.07
C GLY A 29 -6.54 3.72 2.71
N LYS A 30 -7.66 4.00 3.36
CA LYS A 30 -8.43 2.97 4.06
C LYS A 30 -9.54 2.44 3.18
N TYR A 31 -9.70 1.15 3.22
CA TYR A 31 -10.71 0.43 2.48
C TYR A 31 -11.38 -0.55 3.42
N GLU A 32 -12.55 -1.01 3.05
CA GLU A 32 -13.21 -2.06 3.80
C GLU A 32 -13.47 -3.26 2.88
N VAL A 33 -13.50 -4.41 3.49
CA VAL A 33 -13.87 -5.64 2.81
C VAL A 33 -15.37 -5.59 2.52
N PHE A 34 -15.77 -5.92 1.29
CA PHE A 34 -17.18 -5.97 0.94
C PHE A 34 -17.40 -7.01 -0.15
N GLY A 35 -18.65 -7.41 -0.33
CA GLY A 35 -19.02 -8.31 -1.42
C GLY A 35 -18.66 -9.76 -1.18
N VAL A 36 -18.20 -10.10 0.00
CA VAL A 36 -17.98 -11.50 0.35
C VAL A 36 -19.32 -12.10 0.74
N GLU A 37 -19.58 -13.30 0.26
CA GLU A 37 -20.85 -13.96 0.54
C GLU A 37 -21.02 -14.29 2.02
N ASP A 38 -22.27 -14.41 2.45
CA ASP A 38 -22.59 -14.74 3.82
C ASP A 38 -21.88 -16.02 4.24
N GLY A 39 -21.25 -15.98 5.39
CA GLY A 39 -20.54 -17.14 5.91
C GLY A 39 -19.17 -17.36 5.33
N ASP A 40 -18.73 -16.50 4.43
CA ASP A 40 -17.41 -16.60 3.84
C ASP A 40 -16.55 -15.42 4.29
N MET A 41 -15.28 -15.47 3.97
CA MET A 41 -14.31 -14.43 4.33
C MET A 41 -13.35 -14.20 3.19
N LEU A 42 -12.89 -12.96 3.06
CA LEU A 42 -11.81 -12.63 2.14
C LEU A 42 -10.51 -13.20 2.68
N LYS A 43 -9.78 -13.91 1.85
CA LYS A 43 -8.53 -14.53 2.29
C LYS A 43 -7.38 -13.57 2.13
N MET A 44 -6.70 -13.27 3.24
CA MET A 44 -5.43 -12.55 3.21
C MET A 44 -4.32 -13.58 3.06
N ARG A 45 -3.49 -13.41 2.05
CA ARG A 45 -2.45 -14.39 1.70
C ARG A 45 -1.06 -13.81 1.88
N GLY A 46 -0.07 -14.68 1.90
CA GLY A 46 1.31 -14.28 2.07
C GLY A 46 1.94 -13.65 0.83
N GLY A 47 1.25 -13.67 -0.30
CA GLY A 47 1.74 -13.07 -1.53
C GLY A 47 0.62 -12.80 -2.51
N PRO A 48 0.92 -12.17 -3.65
CA PRO A 48 -0.11 -11.72 -4.58
C PRO A 48 -0.54 -12.84 -5.54
N GLY A 49 -1.28 -13.80 -5.02
CA GLY A 49 -1.78 -14.88 -5.84
C GLY A 49 -2.41 -15.98 -5.01
N THR A 50 -3.22 -16.80 -5.65
CA THR A 50 -3.94 -17.89 -4.98
C THR A 50 -3.03 -19.06 -4.59
N GLY A 51 -1.80 -19.09 -5.09
CA GLY A 51 -0.83 -20.11 -4.72
C GLY A 51 -0.12 -19.84 -3.39
N PHE A 52 -0.31 -18.66 -2.84
CA PHE A 52 0.32 -18.32 -1.56
C PHE A 52 -0.56 -18.75 -0.40
N ILE A 53 0.06 -19.03 0.73
CA ILE A 53 -0.66 -19.51 1.91
C ILE A 53 -1.66 -18.46 2.39
N VAL A 54 -2.76 -18.93 2.97
CA VAL A 54 -3.75 -18.07 3.58
C VAL A 54 -3.29 -17.79 5.01
N ILE A 55 -3.19 -16.51 5.35
CA ILE A 55 -2.80 -16.07 6.69
C ILE A 55 -4.02 -16.00 7.60
N VAL A 56 -5.08 -15.38 7.10
CA VAL A 56 -6.30 -15.17 7.90
C VAL A 56 -7.45 -14.85 6.97
N GLY A 57 -8.67 -15.09 7.44
CA GLY A 57 -9.90 -14.70 6.76
C GLY A 57 -10.41 -13.38 7.31
N LEU A 58 -10.93 -12.54 6.44
CA LEU A 58 -11.42 -11.21 6.79
C LEU A 58 -12.89 -11.10 6.41
N PRO A 59 -13.77 -10.88 7.39
CA PRO A 59 -15.20 -10.72 7.08
C PRO A 59 -15.47 -9.35 6.47
N ASN A 60 -16.67 -9.21 5.87
CA ASN A 60 -17.13 -7.92 5.37
C ASN A 60 -17.01 -6.88 6.47
N ALA A 61 -16.76 -5.65 6.06
CA ALA A 61 -16.61 -4.49 6.95
C ALA A 61 -15.29 -4.44 7.71
N THR A 62 -14.37 -5.37 7.49
CA THR A 62 -13.02 -5.27 8.03
C THR A 62 -12.31 -4.11 7.36
N VAL A 63 -11.74 -3.21 8.16
CA VAL A 63 -11.03 -2.04 7.64
C VAL A 63 -9.56 -2.36 7.45
N LEU A 64 -9.07 -2.05 6.27
CA LEU A 64 -7.69 -2.32 5.87
C LEU A 64 -7.03 -1.03 5.38
N ARG A 65 -5.73 -0.94 5.58
CA ARG A 65 -4.92 0.08 4.93
C ARG A 65 -4.28 -0.54 3.72
N VAL A 66 -4.58 0.02 2.55
CA VAL A 66 -4.03 -0.47 1.29
C VAL A 66 -2.74 0.28 1.01
N ARG A 67 -1.66 -0.49 0.81
CA ARG A 67 -0.34 0.07 0.59
C ARG A 67 -0.03 0.20 -0.88
N SER A 68 -0.25 -0.85 -1.62
CA SER A 68 0.06 -0.89 -3.04
C SER A 68 -0.71 -2.02 -3.67
N CYS A 69 -0.90 -1.95 -4.98
CA CYS A 69 -1.58 -3.00 -5.71
C CYS A 69 -0.80 -3.37 -6.96
N GLN A 70 -0.92 -4.61 -7.38
CA GLN A 70 -0.26 -5.07 -8.58
C GLN A 70 -1.15 -6.07 -9.30
N GLN A 71 -0.98 -6.15 -10.61
CA GLN A 71 -1.70 -7.12 -11.43
C GLN A 71 -0.90 -8.40 -11.49
N THR A 72 -1.54 -9.51 -11.18
CA THR A 72 -0.94 -10.82 -11.29
C THR A 72 -1.93 -11.69 -12.05
N GLY A 73 -1.61 -12.00 -13.30
CA GLY A 73 -2.56 -12.69 -14.16
C GLY A 73 -3.80 -11.85 -14.34
N GLY A 74 -4.96 -12.46 -14.16
CA GLY A 74 -6.23 -11.79 -14.33
C GLY A 74 -6.73 -11.07 -13.07
N THR A 75 -5.97 -11.06 -12.00
CA THR A 75 -6.43 -10.53 -10.71
C THR A 75 -5.51 -9.42 -10.24
N ARG A 76 -6.13 -8.35 -9.75
CA ARG A 76 -5.39 -7.28 -9.09
C ARG A 76 -5.31 -7.59 -7.60
N TRP A 77 -4.10 -7.66 -7.10
CA TRP A 77 -3.81 -7.96 -5.70
C TRP A 77 -3.25 -6.75 -5.00
N CYS A 78 -3.68 -6.53 -3.78
CA CYS A 78 -3.23 -5.39 -2.99
C CYS A 78 -2.55 -5.83 -1.71
N LYS A 79 -1.40 -5.21 -1.44
CA LYS A 79 -0.72 -5.38 -0.18
C LYS A 79 -1.42 -4.50 0.85
N VAL A 80 -1.86 -5.11 1.94
CA VAL A 80 -2.67 -4.43 2.94
C VAL A 80 -2.19 -4.77 4.34
N SER A 81 -2.59 -3.93 5.29
CA SER A 81 -2.44 -4.23 6.71
C SER A 81 -3.78 -3.99 7.39
N LEU A 82 -4.04 -4.72 8.45
CA LEU A 82 -5.26 -4.54 9.21
C LEU A 82 -5.18 -3.19 9.93
N ASP A 83 -6.22 -2.37 9.80
CA ASP A 83 -6.17 -1.00 10.34
C ASP A 83 -5.94 -0.99 11.84
N ARG A 84 -6.64 -1.83 12.58
CA ARG A 84 -6.56 -1.86 14.04
C ARG A 84 -5.44 -2.76 14.58
N ALA A 85 -4.72 -3.43 13.69
CA ALA A 85 -3.59 -4.28 14.07
C ALA A 85 -2.59 -4.32 12.91
N PRO A 86 -1.85 -3.23 12.68
CA PRO A 86 -1.03 -3.09 11.47
C PRO A 86 0.07 -4.15 11.31
N GLY A 87 0.40 -4.86 12.38
CA GLY A 87 1.35 -5.97 12.26
C GLY A 87 0.80 -7.15 11.49
N LEU A 88 -0.53 -7.24 11.36
CA LEU A 88 -1.16 -8.27 10.54
C LEU A 88 -1.30 -7.72 9.13
N LYS A 89 -0.54 -8.28 8.21
CA LYS A 89 -0.47 -7.77 6.85
C LYS A 89 -0.30 -8.91 5.87
N GLY A 90 -0.68 -8.64 4.64
CA GLY A 90 -0.60 -9.62 3.57
C GLY A 90 -1.23 -9.07 2.31
N TYR A 91 -1.70 -9.95 1.44
CA TYR A 91 -2.27 -9.59 0.15
C TYR A 91 -3.70 -10.06 0.05
N VAL A 92 -4.56 -9.21 -0.53
CA VAL A 92 -5.96 -9.53 -0.78
C VAL A 92 -6.33 -9.15 -2.21
N SER A 93 -7.39 -9.75 -2.71
CA SER A 93 -7.92 -9.41 -4.03
C SER A 93 -8.60 -8.05 -3.99
N TRP A 94 -8.24 -7.17 -4.91
CA TRP A 94 -8.83 -5.84 -5.04
C TRP A 94 -10.35 -5.88 -5.23
N ALA A 95 -10.85 -6.96 -5.85
CA ALA A 95 -12.26 -7.06 -6.18
C ALA A 95 -13.19 -6.99 -4.95
N TYR A 96 -12.66 -7.25 -3.77
CA TYR A 96 -13.43 -7.26 -2.54
C TYR A 96 -13.12 -6.07 -1.64
N LEU A 97 -12.59 -5.00 -2.20
CA LEU A 97 -12.26 -3.79 -1.44
C LEU A 97 -13.10 -2.62 -1.92
N ARG A 98 -13.57 -1.84 -0.98
CA ARG A 98 -14.34 -0.63 -1.24
C ARG A 98 -13.72 0.50 -0.45
N LYS A 99 -13.46 1.62 -1.12
CA LYS A 99 -12.85 2.76 -0.44
C LYS A 99 -13.79 3.35 0.60
N LEU A 100 -13.25 3.68 1.75
CA LEU A 100 -13.99 4.36 2.80
C LEU A 100 -14.06 5.87 2.57
#